data_2f1be08c8c11acadf7ca7b62a33f21f3
#
_entry.id   2f1be08c8c11acadf7ca7b62a33f21f3
#
_cell.length_a   1.000
_cell.length_b   1.000
_cell.length_c   1.000
_cell.angle_alpha   90.00
_cell.angle_beta   90.00
_cell.angle_gamma   90.00
#
_symmetry.space_group_name_H-M   'P 1'
#
loop_
_entity.id
_entity.type
_entity.pdbx_description
1 polymer ?
#
loop_
_entity_poly.entity_id
_entity_poly.type
_entity_poly.pdbx_seq_one_letter_code
_entity_poly.pdbx_strand_id
1 'polypeptide(L)'
;MYKDLSFDELTQLENEIKKQYEDFKSQNLKLDMSRGKPCLEQLELSKGMLDTINSKSSLISKDGIDCLNYGGVDGLKETKEFFSQLLDVPFANVIVGGNSSLTMMFDYISQCYLRGSGGKPWGKMDKVKFLCPVPGYDRHFAICEYFGIEMVNVPMLSTGPDMDIVEELVKDDAVKGMVCVPKYSNPTGVTYSDDTVKRLSAMETASDFRIIWDNAYCIHHLSANHDLLLDLLGECKKAGNPDRAIMVASLSKVTFPGSGVAVLVASENNIKMIKERLSVQTIGPDKINQIRHTEFFDGIDNVHKHMEKHAQIIAPRFDVVLKAFNKELRPHGIASWEEPNGGYFISLDVLDGCAKRVYELCKDAGVTLTECGATYPYGKDPFDRNIRIAPTFPSVEELEKATQLLCVCVKLASIEKLKMI
;
A
#
# COMPACT_ATOMS: atom_id res chain seq x y z
N MET A 1 15.06 -25.25 18.20
CA MET A 1 13.92 -24.68 17.38
C MET A 1 12.84 -25.74 17.30
N TYR A 2 11.58 -25.41 16.93
CA TYR A 2 10.51 -26.43 16.87
C TYR A 2 10.84 -27.60 15.95
N LYS A 3 11.50 -27.34 14.82
CA LYS A 3 11.96 -28.39 13.87
C LYS A 3 12.98 -29.39 14.43
N ASP A 4 13.59 -29.06 15.57
CA ASP A 4 14.62 -29.92 16.18
C ASP A 4 14.03 -30.79 17.30
N LEU A 5 12.73 -30.65 17.60
CA LEU A 5 12.02 -31.42 18.63
C LEU A 5 11.57 -32.80 18.10
N SER A 6 11.58 -33.78 18.97
CA SER A 6 11.00 -35.10 18.70
C SER A 6 9.47 -35.04 18.65
N PHE A 7 8.84 -36.08 18.10
CA PHE A 7 7.39 -36.19 18.04
C PHE A 7 6.72 -36.11 19.43
N ASP A 8 7.34 -36.72 20.45
CA ASP A 8 6.84 -36.72 21.83
C ASP A 8 6.95 -35.32 22.45
N GLU A 9 8.06 -34.60 22.25
CA GLU A 9 8.25 -33.25 22.70
C GLU A 9 7.26 -32.30 22.01
N LEU A 10 7.04 -32.43 20.70
CA LEU A 10 6.02 -31.66 19.97
C LEU A 10 4.61 -31.96 20.50
N THR A 11 4.32 -33.21 20.87
CA THR A 11 3.00 -33.60 21.40
C THR A 11 2.77 -32.99 22.78
N GLN A 12 3.79 -32.98 23.66
CA GLN A 12 3.69 -32.34 24.95
C GLN A 12 3.47 -30.82 24.79
N LEU A 13 4.27 -30.17 23.93
CA LEU A 13 4.17 -28.75 23.65
C LEU A 13 2.81 -28.38 23.05
N GLU A 14 2.27 -29.21 22.15
CA GLU A 14 0.94 -29.03 21.56
C GLU A 14 -0.14 -28.95 22.66
N ASN A 15 -0.11 -29.82 23.63
CA ASN A 15 -1.08 -29.82 24.74
C ASN A 15 -0.99 -28.54 25.58
N GLU A 16 0.22 -28.02 25.82
CA GLU A 16 0.44 -26.78 26.54
C GLU A 16 -0.11 -25.57 25.75
N ILE A 17 0.20 -25.51 24.45
CA ILE A 17 -0.24 -24.41 23.57
C ILE A 17 -1.76 -24.47 23.33
N LYS A 18 -2.35 -25.67 23.19
CA LYS A 18 -3.81 -25.84 23.12
C LYS A 18 -4.52 -25.28 24.35
N LYS A 19 -3.98 -25.51 25.54
CA LYS A 19 -4.54 -24.94 26.77
C LYS A 19 -4.52 -23.42 26.72
N GLN A 20 -3.39 -22.81 26.32
CA GLN A 20 -3.31 -21.34 26.16
C GLN A 20 -4.32 -20.84 25.10
N TYR A 21 -4.51 -21.56 24.01
CA TYR A 21 -5.48 -21.22 22.98
C TYR A 21 -6.92 -21.23 23.54
N GLU A 22 -7.31 -22.29 24.27
CA GLU A 22 -8.64 -22.37 24.89
C GLU A 22 -8.86 -21.28 25.96
N ASP A 23 -7.82 -20.91 26.71
CA ASP A 23 -7.87 -19.80 27.67
C ASP A 23 -8.15 -18.45 26.95
N PHE A 24 -7.53 -18.19 25.78
CA PHE A 24 -7.86 -17.03 24.96
C PHE A 24 -9.28 -17.10 24.37
N LYS A 25 -9.66 -18.24 23.83
CA LYS A 25 -11.00 -18.45 23.24
C LYS A 25 -12.12 -18.20 24.24
N SER A 26 -11.91 -18.58 25.50
CA SER A 26 -12.88 -18.36 26.58
C SER A 26 -13.13 -16.88 26.90
N GLN A 27 -12.22 -15.98 26.48
CA GLN A 27 -12.34 -14.53 26.73
C GLN A 27 -13.33 -13.84 25.76
N ASN A 28 -13.83 -14.55 24.74
CA ASN A 28 -14.80 -14.03 23.75
C ASN A 28 -14.33 -12.71 23.11
N LEU A 29 -13.08 -12.63 22.66
CA LEU A 29 -12.49 -11.46 22.06
C LEU A 29 -13.25 -11.03 20.81
N LYS A 30 -13.21 -9.72 20.51
CA LYS A 30 -13.75 -9.12 19.26
C LYS A 30 -12.76 -8.06 18.77
N LEU A 31 -11.65 -8.50 18.22
CA LEU A 31 -10.53 -7.65 17.82
C LEU A 31 -10.33 -7.73 16.31
N ASP A 32 -9.91 -6.63 15.70
CA ASP A 32 -9.74 -6.54 14.23
C ASP A 32 -8.39 -5.96 13.85
N MET A 33 -7.51 -6.78 13.29
CA MET A 33 -6.21 -6.41 12.71
C MET A 33 -6.18 -6.54 11.18
N SER A 34 -7.35 -6.54 10.52
CA SER A 34 -7.47 -6.80 9.08
C SER A 34 -7.25 -5.56 8.21
N ARG A 35 -7.57 -4.36 8.72
CA ARG A 35 -7.66 -3.15 7.90
C ARG A 35 -6.68 -2.06 8.32
N GLY A 36 -5.77 -1.71 7.40
CA GLY A 36 -4.89 -0.55 7.53
C GLY A 36 -5.64 0.75 7.29
N LYS A 37 -6.36 1.23 8.29
CA LYS A 37 -7.04 2.53 8.31
C LYS A 37 -6.58 3.37 9.50
N PRO A 38 -6.65 4.71 9.41
CA PRO A 38 -6.36 5.57 10.55
C PRO A 38 -7.26 5.27 11.75
N CYS A 39 -6.68 5.28 12.94
CA CYS A 39 -7.43 5.22 14.19
C CYS A 39 -8.10 6.56 14.52
N LEU A 40 -8.94 6.56 15.57
CA LEU A 40 -9.67 7.76 15.98
C LEU A 40 -8.72 8.92 16.32
N GLU A 41 -7.65 8.65 17.04
CA GLU A 41 -6.66 9.66 17.45
C GLU A 41 -5.97 10.32 16.25
N GLN A 42 -5.69 9.56 15.17
CA GLN A 42 -5.16 10.13 13.94
C GLN A 42 -6.19 11.03 13.24
N LEU A 43 -7.46 10.62 13.21
CA LEU A 43 -8.54 11.43 12.61
C LEU A 43 -8.77 12.75 13.38
N GLU A 44 -8.66 12.71 14.72
CA GLU A 44 -8.80 13.92 15.55
C GLU A 44 -7.73 14.99 15.23
N LEU A 45 -6.52 14.58 14.81
CA LEU A 45 -5.47 15.52 14.39
C LEU A 45 -5.92 16.41 13.20
N SER A 46 -6.79 15.90 12.35
CA SER A 46 -7.28 16.60 11.15
C SER A 46 -8.64 17.26 11.36
N LYS A 47 -9.28 17.11 12.53
CA LYS A 47 -10.66 17.55 12.75
C LYS A 47 -10.85 19.06 12.56
N GLY A 48 -9.84 19.86 12.92
CA GLY A 48 -9.85 21.31 12.69
C GLY A 48 -9.97 21.70 11.22
N MET A 49 -9.65 20.79 10.28
CA MET A 49 -9.86 21.02 8.85
C MET A 49 -11.34 21.26 8.49
N LEU A 50 -12.28 20.76 9.30
CA LEU A 50 -13.72 20.96 9.07
C LEU A 50 -14.15 22.42 9.28
N ASP A 51 -13.40 23.19 10.06
CA ASP A 51 -13.66 24.60 10.37
C ASP A 51 -12.87 25.56 9.48
N THR A 52 -11.96 25.06 8.64
CA THR A 52 -11.07 25.87 7.78
C THR A 52 -11.86 26.65 6.74
N ILE A 53 -12.89 26.04 6.16
CA ILE A 53 -13.75 26.65 5.14
C ILE A 53 -15.17 26.78 5.65
N ASN A 54 -15.71 27.99 5.50
CA ASN A 54 -17.08 28.32 5.89
C ASN A 54 -17.69 29.38 4.93
N SER A 55 -18.91 29.80 5.19
CA SER A 55 -19.65 30.75 4.32
C SER A 55 -18.99 32.11 4.18
N LYS A 56 -17.97 32.44 4.95
CA LYS A 56 -17.23 33.72 4.88
C LYS A 56 -15.86 33.56 4.20
N SER A 57 -15.46 32.35 3.88
CA SER A 57 -14.17 32.06 3.25
C SER A 57 -14.16 32.57 1.80
N SER A 58 -13.01 33.06 1.34
CA SER A 58 -12.78 33.27 -0.08
C SER A 58 -12.63 31.90 -0.75
N LEU A 59 -13.48 31.63 -1.73
CA LEU A 59 -13.47 30.37 -2.49
C LEU A 59 -13.03 30.63 -3.94
N ILE A 60 -12.10 31.56 -4.12
CA ILE A 60 -11.42 31.82 -5.38
C ILE A 60 -9.97 31.34 -5.26
N SER A 61 -9.55 30.48 -6.17
CA SER A 61 -8.18 29.96 -6.22
C SER A 61 -7.15 31.06 -6.50
N LYS A 62 -5.86 30.77 -6.29
CA LYS A 62 -4.76 31.72 -6.56
C LYS A 62 -4.67 32.18 -8.02
N ASP A 63 -5.23 31.42 -8.96
CA ASP A 63 -5.30 31.74 -10.39
C ASP A 63 -6.68 32.21 -10.84
N GLY A 64 -7.58 32.52 -9.89
CA GLY A 64 -8.88 33.13 -10.15
C GLY A 64 -10.01 32.16 -10.48
N ILE A 65 -9.84 30.86 -10.27
CA ILE A 65 -10.92 29.87 -10.48
C ILE A 65 -11.93 29.99 -9.33
N ASP A 66 -13.20 30.13 -9.67
CA ASP A 66 -14.30 30.04 -8.70
C ASP A 66 -14.50 28.57 -8.27
N CYS A 67 -14.19 28.28 -7.00
CA CYS A 67 -14.29 26.93 -6.44
C CYS A 67 -15.73 26.46 -6.23
N LEU A 68 -16.71 27.35 -6.31
CA LEU A 68 -18.14 27.02 -6.25
C LEU A 68 -18.72 26.68 -7.62
N ASN A 69 -17.95 26.84 -8.70
CA ASN A 69 -18.44 26.71 -10.07
C ASN A 69 -17.65 25.64 -10.85
N TYR A 70 -17.98 25.44 -12.09
CA TYR A 70 -17.28 24.53 -12.99
C TYR A 70 -15.86 24.99 -13.33
N GLY A 71 -15.03 24.08 -13.85
CA GLY A 71 -13.68 24.37 -14.32
C GLY A 71 -12.58 23.75 -13.47
N GLY A 72 -11.32 23.95 -13.86
CA GLY A 72 -10.16 23.40 -13.17
C GLY A 72 -10.03 21.87 -13.33
N VAL A 73 -10.10 21.39 -14.57
CA VAL A 73 -10.10 19.95 -14.91
C VAL A 73 -8.94 19.16 -14.31
N ASP A 74 -7.75 19.76 -14.19
CA ASP A 74 -6.54 19.15 -13.66
C ASP A 74 -6.19 19.58 -12.22
N GLY A 75 -7.13 20.25 -11.55
CA GLY A 75 -6.99 20.70 -10.17
C GLY A 75 -6.63 22.19 -10.02
N LEU A 76 -6.72 22.68 -8.78
CA LEU A 76 -6.35 24.05 -8.43
C LEU A 76 -4.83 24.25 -8.44
N LYS A 77 -4.39 25.46 -8.79
CA LYS A 77 -2.98 25.82 -8.85
C LYS A 77 -2.28 25.55 -7.51
N GLU A 78 -2.84 26.06 -6.41
CA GLU A 78 -2.28 25.88 -5.06
C GLU A 78 -2.20 24.42 -4.62
N THR A 79 -3.16 23.59 -5.04
CA THR A 79 -3.13 22.15 -4.74
C THR A 79 -2.07 21.42 -5.56
N LYS A 80 -1.89 21.82 -6.82
CA LYS A 80 -0.79 21.30 -7.66
C LYS A 80 0.57 21.74 -7.13
N GLU A 81 0.74 23.00 -6.70
CA GLU A 81 1.94 23.51 -6.04
C GLU A 81 2.25 22.72 -4.77
N PHE A 82 1.23 22.47 -3.94
CA PHE A 82 1.34 21.70 -2.72
C PHE A 82 1.88 20.27 -3.00
N PHE A 83 1.28 19.55 -3.93
CA PHE A 83 1.75 18.18 -4.25
C PHE A 83 3.07 18.17 -5.02
N SER A 84 3.36 19.17 -5.84
CA SER A 84 4.66 19.33 -6.49
C SER A 84 5.79 19.42 -5.44
N GLN A 85 5.59 20.22 -4.39
CA GLN A 85 6.53 20.31 -3.27
C GLN A 85 6.57 19.04 -2.42
N LEU A 86 5.41 18.46 -2.09
CA LEU A 86 5.31 17.26 -1.24
C LEU A 86 6.00 16.05 -1.85
N LEU A 87 5.92 15.90 -3.17
CA LEU A 87 6.44 14.74 -3.90
C LEU A 87 7.76 15.04 -4.62
N ASP A 88 8.28 16.26 -4.52
CA ASP A 88 9.47 16.76 -5.23
C ASP A 88 9.40 16.49 -6.74
N VAL A 89 8.30 16.93 -7.37
CA VAL A 89 8.05 16.72 -8.81
C VAL A 89 7.68 18.03 -9.49
N PRO A 90 7.92 18.18 -10.82
CA PRO A 90 7.56 19.39 -11.55
C PRO A 90 6.04 19.65 -11.50
N PHE A 91 5.64 20.88 -11.27
CA PHE A 91 4.25 21.32 -11.25
C PHE A 91 3.43 20.90 -12.47
N ALA A 92 4.03 20.98 -13.66
CA ALA A 92 3.38 20.63 -14.92
C ALA A 92 3.00 19.15 -15.03
N ASN A 93 3.66 18.30 -14.22
CA ASN A 93 3.47 16.85 -14.22
C ASN A 93 2.35 16.39 -13.25
N VAL A 94 1.70 17.30 -12.52
CA VAL A 94 0.70 17.00 -11.49
C VAL A 94 -0.71 17.19 -12.02
N ILE A 95 -1.55 16.17 -11.83
CA ILE A 95 -3.02 16.24 -11.98
C ILE A 95 -3.65 15.90 -10.63
N VAL A 96 -4.53 16.78 -10.16
CA VAL A 96 -5.33 16.55 -8.95
C VAL A 96 -6.64 15.87 -9.35
N GLY A 97 -6.96 14.78 -8.67
CA GLY A 97 -8.21 14.03 -8.87
C GLY A 97 -9.22 14.18 -7.73
N GLY A 98 -10.02 13.15 -7.55
CA GLY A 98 -10.93 13.03 -6.41
C GLY A 98 -10.22 12.63 -5.12
N ASN A 99 -10.91 11.91 -4.24
CA ASN A 99 -10.41 11.54 -2.93
C ASN A 99 -9.56 10.24 -2.90
N SER A 100 -9.43 9.53 -4.00
CA SER A 100 -8.82 8.19 -4.03
C SER A 100 -7.81 8.02 -5.16
N SER A 101 -6.56 7.69 -4.80
CA SER A 101 -5.53 7.28 -5.76
C SER A 101 -5.92 6.00 -6.50
N LEU A 102 -6.68 5.10 -5.87
CA LEU A 102 -7.18 3.87 -6.51
C LEU A 102 -8.06 4.17 -7.73
N THR A 103 -8.93 5.20 -7.64
CA THR A 103 -9.75 5.64 -8.78
C THR A 103 -8.87 6.14 -9.92
N MET A 104 -7.81 6.90 -9.62
CA MET A 104 -6.90 7.41 -10.64
C MET A 104 -6.10 6.29 -11.33
N MET A 105 -5.69 5.26 -10.58
CA MET A 105 -5.06 4.05 -11.16
C MET A 105 -6.03 3.29 -12.06
N PHE A 106 -7.25 3.05 -11.58
CA PHE A 106 -8.30 2.40 -12.36
C PHE A 106 -8.57 3.16 -13.67
N ASP A 107 -8.71 4.48 -13.59
CA ASP A 107 -8.96 5.34 -14.73
C ASP A 107 -7.80 5.30 -15.75
N TYR A 108 -6.55 5.30 -15.27
CA TYR A 108 -5.38 5.22 -16.16
C TYR A 108 -5.31 3.86 -16.86
N ILE A 109 -5.48 2.76 -16.13
CA ILE A 109 -5.50 1.41 -16.71
C ILE A 109 -6.67 1.26 -17.70
N SER A 110 -7.84 1.78 -17.35
CA SER A 110 -9.00 1.84 -18.25
C SER A 110 -8.68 2.59 -19.56
N GLN A 111 -8.00 3.72 -19.47
CA GLN A 111 -7.52 4.48 -20.64
C GLN A 111 -6.60 3.63 -21.51
N CYS A 112 -5.61 2.97 -20.93
CA CYS A 112 -4.69 2.10 -21.65
C CYS A 112 -5.44 0.92 -22.30
N TYR A 113 -6.41 0.35 -21.59
CA TYR A 113 -7.23 -0.76 -22.08
C TYR A 113 -8.10 -0.36 -23.26
N LEU A 114 -8.76 0.80 -23.23
CA LEU A 114 -9.71 1.26 -24.24
C LEU A 114 -9.03 1.99 -25.41
N ARG A 115 -7.98 2.76 -25.16
CA ARG A 115 -7.38 3.68 -26.14
C ARG A 115 -5.89 3.44 -26.39
N GLY A 116 -5.22 2.66 -25.55
CA GLY A 116 -3.78 2.47 -25.60
C GLY A 116 -3.01 3.55 -24.82
N SER A 117 -1.71 3.34 -24.72
CA SER A 117 -0.77 4.19 -23.99
C SER A 117 0.47 4.44 -24.86
N GLY A 118 0.25 5.01 -26.07
CA GLY A 118 1.27 5.15 -27.10
C GLY A 118 1.39 3.97 -28.06
N GLY A 119 0.49 2.97 -27.94
CA GLY A 119 0.43 1.78 -28.78
C GLY A 119 -1.00 1.32 -29.04
N LYS A 120 -1.16 0.06 -29.44
CA LYS A 120 -2.47 -0.59 -29.61
C LYS A 120 -3.21 -0.62 -28.28
N PRO A 121 -4.54 -0.36 -28.26
CA PRO A 121 -5.35 -0.55 -27.06
C PRO A 121 -5.19 -1.96 -26.46
N TRP A 122 -4.92 -2.05 -25.15
CA TRP A 122 -4.69 -3.34 -24.51
C TRP A 122 -5.89 -4.30 -24.64
N GLY A 123 -7.12 -3.77 -24.60
CA GLY A 123 -8.34 -4.56 -24.82
C GLY A 123 -8.50 -5.13 -26.23
N LYS A 124 -7.64 -4.75 -27.18
CA LYS A 124 -7.59 -5.31 -28.55
C LYS A 124 -6.40 -6.25 -28.77
N MET A 125 -5.62 -6.52 -27.72
CA MET A 125 -4.51 -7.48 -27.73
C MET A 125 -5.03 -8.86 -27.36
N ASP A 126 -4.42 -9.92 -27.90
CA ASP A 126 -4.78 -11.29 -27.57
C ASP A 126 -4.50 -11.63 -26.09
N LYS A 127 -3.45 -11.01 -25.54
CA LYS A 127 -3.03 -11.20 -24.17
C LYS A 127 -2.36 -9.95 -23.63
N VAL A 128 -2.68 -9.61 -22.39
CA VAL A 128 -2.03 -8.57 -21.60
C VAL A 128 -1.64 -9.12 -20.25
N LYS A 129 -0.41 -8.89 -19.83
CA LYS A 129 0.13 -9.33 -18.55
C LYS A 129 0.61 -8.15 -17.72
N PHE A 130 0.40 -8.23 -16.41
CA PHE A 130 1.00 -7.34 -15.44
C PHE A 130 1.89 -8.09 -14.47
N LEU A 131 3.06 -7.53 -14.17
CA LEU A 131 3.91 -8.01 -13.11
C LEU A 131 3.39 -7.52 -11.76
N CYS A 132 3.27 -8.44 -10.84
CA CYS A 132 2.69 -8.21 -9.52
C CYS A 132 3.70 -8.61 -8.45
N PRO A 133 4.42 -7.67 -7.82
CA PRO A 133 5.24 -7.94 -6.64
C PRO A 133 4.38 -8.54 -5.52
N VAL A 134 4.81 -9.69 -5.01
CA VAL A 134 4.08 -10.47 -3.99
C VAL A 134 4.95 -10.82 -2.78
N PRO A 135 4.38 -10.76 -1.57
CA PRO A 135 3.02 -10.32 -1.24
C PRO A 135 2.81 -8.84 -1.55
N GLY A 136 1.60 -8.46 -2.01
CA GLY A 136 1.28 -7.13 -2.50
C GLY A 136 -0.13 -6.65 -2.12
N TYR A 137 -0.54 -5.52 -2.71
CA TYR A 137 -1.81 -4.89 -2.38
C TYR A 137 -2.98 -5.45 -3.20
N ASP A 138 -3.92 -6.08 -2.52
CA ASP A 138 -5.09 -6.77 -3.07
C ASP A 138 -5.94 -5.92 -4.04
N ARG A 139 -6.02 -4.60 -3.84
CA ARG A 139 -6.80 -3.72 -4.73
C ARG A 139 -6.16 -3.54 -6.09
N HIS A 140 -4.83 -3.57 -6.18
CA HIS A 140 -4.14 -3.57 -7.47
C HIS A 140 -4.48 -4.83 -8.27
N PHE A 141 -4.47 -5.98 -7.61
CA PHE A 141 -4.83 -7.25 -8.25
C PHE A 141 -6.29 -7.27 -8.72
N ALA A 142 -7.20 -6.73 -7.90
CA ALA A 142 -8.61 -6.62 -8.27
C ALA A 142 -8.83 -5.75 -9.51
N ILE A 143 -8.05 -4.68 -9.73
CA ILE A 143 -8.10 -3.88 -10.96
C ILE A 143 -7.65 -4.73 -12.16
N CYS A 144 -6.53 -5.44 -12.04
CA CYS A 144 -6.04 -6.30 -13.12
C CYS A 144 -7.05 -7.39 -13.48
N GLU A 145 -7.62 -8.05 -12.47
CA GLU A 145 -8.62 -9.09 -12.64
C GLU A 145 -9.89 -8.56 -13.33
N TYR A 146 -10.35 -7.35 -12.92
CA TYR A 146 -11.52 -6.70 -13.53
C TYR A 146 -11.36 -6.47 -15.04
N PHE A 147 -10.16 -6.12 -15.51
CA PHE A 147 -9.86 -5.92 -16.91
C PHE A 147 -9.43 -7.21 -17.63
N GLY A 148 -9.41 -8.36 -16.98
CA GLY A 148 -8.93 -9.62 -17.56
C GLY A 148 -7.44 -9.61 -17.87
N ILE A 149 -6.64 -8.77 -17.19
CA ILE A 149 -5.19 -8.71 -17.30
C ILE A 149 -4.61 -9.90 -16.52
N GLU A 150 -3.81 -10.74 -17.19
CA GLU A 150 -3.12 -11.84 -16.53
C GLU A 150 -2.07 -11.30 -15.56
N MET A 151 -2.10 -11.78 -14.33
CA MET A 151 -1.16 -11.37 -13.30
C MET A 151 -0.05 -12.39 -13.14
N VAL A 152 1.20 -11.91 -13.16
CA VAL A 152 2.41 -12.74 -13.00
C VAL A 152 3.08 -12.34 -11.69
N ASN A 153 3.24 -13.31 -10.78
CA ASN A 153 3.88 -13.09 -9.49
C ASN A 153 5.37 -12.79 -9.67
N VAL A 154 5.84 -11.77 -8.97
CA VAL A 154 7.27 -11.45 -8.81
C VAL A 154 7.58 -11.45 -7.30
N PRO A 155 8.54 -12.25 -6.81
CA PRO A 155 8.88 -12.24 -5.40
C PRO A 155 9.36 -10.86 -4.93
N MET A 156 8.95 -10.47 -3.73
CA MET A 156 9.50 -9.31 -3.02
C MET A 156 10.73 -9.72 -2.22
N LEU A 157 11.82 -8.98 -2.38
CA LEU A 157 13.04 -9.04 -1.58
C LEU A 157 13.08 -7.84 -0.61
N SER A 158 14.07 -7.80 0.27
CA SER A 158 14.27 -6.66 1.19
C SER A 158 14.65 -5.34 0.49
N THR A 159 14.95 -5.40 -0.81
CA THR A 159 15.31 -4.24 -1.66
C THR A 159 14.23 -3.83 -2.66
N GLY A 160 13.09 -4.54 -2.68
CA GLY A 160 12.02 -4.38 -3.67
C GLY A 160 11.73 -5.68 -4.42
N PRO A 161 11.09 -5.65 -5.59
CA PRO A 161 10.85 -6.85 -6.40
C PRO A 161 12.17 -7.48 -6.86
N ASP A 162 12.17 -8.79 -7.04
CA ASP A 162 13.30 -9.50 -7.63
C ASP A 162 13.51 -9.03 -9.08
N MET A 163 14.50 -8.15 -9.27
CA MET A 163 14.74 -7.50 -10.55
C MET A 163 15.28 -8.45 -11.61
N ASP A 164 15.95 -9.54 -11.23
CA ASP A 164 16.44 -10.54 -12.21
C ASP A 164 15.24 -11.25 -12.85
N ILE A 165 14.22 -11.54 -12.06
CA ILE A 165 12.95 -12.09 -12.55
C ILE A 165 12.18 -11.05 -13.37
N VAL A 166 12.11 -9.80 -12.91
CA VAL A 166 11.42 -8.72 -13.63
C VAL A 166 12.02 -8.54 -15.03
N GLU A 167 13.34 -8.39 -15.14
CA GLU A 167 14.04 -8.17 -16.41
C GLU A 167 13.91 -9.34 -17.39
N GLU A 168 13.74 -10.56 -16.89
CA GLU A 168 13.43 -11.71 -17.74
C GLU A 168 11.99 -11.69 -18.24
N LEU A 169 11.04 -11.40 -17.35
CA LEU A 169 9.62 -11.43 -17.68
C LEU A 169 9.21 -10.31 -18.65
N VAL A 170 9.82 -9.13 -18.58
CA VAL A 170 9.48 -7.99 -19.47
C VAL A 170 9.95 -8.18 -20.91
N LYS A 171 10.72 -9.23 -21.21
CA LYS A 171 11.07 -9.63 -22.59
C LYS A 171 9.85 -10.15 -23.35
N ASP A 172 8.80 -10.59 -22.64
CA ASP A 172 7.52 -10.94 -23.27
C ASP A 172 6.74 -9.66 -23.60
N ASP A 173 6.52 -9.42 -24.87
CA ASP A 173 5.76 -8.25 -25.37
C ASP A 173 4.32 -8.18 -24.83
N ALA A 174 3.75 -9.27 -24.30
CA ALA A 174 2.46 -9.26 -23.66
C ALA A 174 2.50 -8.59 -22.27
N VAL A 175 3.67 -8.40 -21.67
CA VAL A 175 3.84 -7.72 -20.39
C VAL A 175 3.76 -6.21 -20.62
N LYS A 176 2.65 -5.61 -20.20
CA LYS A 176 2.31 -4.20 -20.43
C LYS A 176 2.39 -3.33 -19.19
N GLY A 177 2.55 -3.93 -18.03
CA GLY A 177 2.65 -3.14 -16.83
C GLY A 177 3.15 -3.89 -15.60
N MET A 178 3.43 -3.09 -14.59
CA MET A 178 3.80 -3.53 -13.25
C MET A 178 3.13 -2.60 -12.24
N VAL A 179 2.61 -3.15 -11.14
CA VAL A 179 2.00 -2.38 -10.05
C VAL A 179 2.90 -2.43 -8.83
N CYS A 180 3.26 -1.27 -8.27
CA CYS A 180 4.23 -1.16 -7.18
C CYS A 180 3.70 -0.29 -6.05
N VAL A 181 3.98 -0.69 -4.80
CA VAL A 181 3.94 0.19 -3.63
C VAL A 181 5.38 0.36 -3.16
N PRO A 182 6.11 1.39 -3.62
CA PRO A 182 7.58 1.40 -3.57
C PRO A 182 8.15 1.83 -2.23
N LYS A 183 7.37 2.48 -1.38
CA LYS A 183 7.80 2.93 -0.05
C LYS A 183 6.87 2.35 0.99
N TYR A 184 7.46 1.69 2.00
CA TYR A 184 6.70 1.01 3.06
C TYR A 184 5.61 0.10 2.49
N SER A 185 6.01 -0.76 1.55
CA SER A 185 5.16 -1.58 0.71
C SER A 185 4.08 -2.32 1.49
N ASN A 186 2.89 -2.38 0.94
CA ASN A 186 1.77 -3.13 1.50
C ASN A 186 1.78 -4.57 0.96
N PRO A 187 2.01 -5.62 1.80
CA PRO A 187 2.13 -5.55 3.26
C PRO A 187 3.57 -5.55 3.80
N THR A 188 4.61 -5.70 2.98
CA THR A 188 5.97 -6.06 3.40
C THR A 188 6.69 -4.98 4.23
N GLY A 189 6.28 -3.73 4.13
CA GLY A 189 6.98 -2.61 4.77
C GLY A 189 8.29 -2.20 4.08
N VAL A 190 8.69 -2.90 3.03
CA VAL A 190 9.92 -2.66 2.27
C VAL A 190 9.85 -1.34 1.51
N THR A 191 10.95 -0.60 1.50
CA THR A 191 11.19 0.52 0.59
C THR A 191 12.18 0.07 -0.49
N TYR A 192 11.85 0.37 -1.76
CA TYR A 192 12.68 -0.03 -2.90
C TYR A 192 14.05 0.67 -2.83
N SER A 193 15.10 -0.10 -3.09
CA SER A 193 16.48 0.43 -3.14
C SER A 193 16.70 1.29 -4.38
N ASP A 194 17.70 2.15 -4.32
CA ASP A 194 18.14 2.96 -5.47
C ASP A 194 18.48 2.10 -6.69
N ASP A 195 19.11 0.94 -6.47
CA ASP A 195 19.44 -0.01 -7.55
C ASP A 195 18.17 -0.55 -8.20
N THR A 196 17.19 -0.98 -7.40
CA THR A 196 15.89 -1.42 -7.92
C THR A 196 15.21 -0.35 -8.77
N VAL A 197 15.19 0.90 -8.29
CA VAL A 197 14.56 2.02 -9.03
C VAL A 197 15.30 2.30 -10.34
N LYS A 198 16.64 2.30 -10.34
CA LYS A 198 17.46 2.47 -11.54
C LYS A 198 17.25 1.35 -12.55
N ARG A 199 17.20 0.10 -12.11
CA ARG A 199 16.91 -1.07 -12.97
C ARG A 199 15.53 -0.96 -13.60
N LEU A 200 14.49 -0.65 -12.81
CA LEU A 200 13.12 -0.42 -13.31
C LEU A 200 13.05 0.69 -14.36
N SER A 201 13.82 1.75 -14.18
CA SER A 201 13.84 2.89 -15.11
C SER A 201 14.52 2.57 -16.43
N ALA A 202 15.57 1.73 -16.42
CA ALA A 202 16.47 1.50 -17.56
C ALA A 202 16.19 0.20 -18.33
N MET A 203 15.52 -0.80 -17.73
CA MET A 203 15.26 -2.11 -18.36
C MET A 203 14.58 -1.98 -19.73
N GLU A 204 14.91 -2.87 -20.64
CA GLU A 204 14.27 -2.94 -21.97
C GLU A 204 12.88 -3.58 -21.86
N THR A 205 11.87 -2.93 -22.41
CA THR A 205 10.46 -3.36 -22.34
C THR A 205 9.72 -3.02 -23.63
N ALA A 206 8.50 -3.53 -23.79
CA ALA A 206 7.58 -3.00 -24.78
C ALA A 206 7.40 -1.47 -24.61
N SER A 207 7.27 -0.73 -25.71
CA SER A 207 7.20 0.75 -25.71
C SER A 207 5.98 1.29 -24.94
N ASP A 208 4.92 0.50 -24.83
CA ASP A 208 3.70 0.80 -24.11
C ASP A 208 3.66 0.20 -22.70
N PHE A 209 4.78 -0.32 -22.18
CA PHE A 209 4.91 -0.80 -20.81
C PHE A 209 4.81 0.37 -19.81
N ARG A 210 4.07 0.18 -18.73
CA ARG A 210 3.87 1.20 -17.69
C ARG A 210 4.09 0.64 -16.29
N ILE A 211 4.71 1.45 -15.42
CA ILE A 211 4.84 1.19 -14.00
C ILE A 211 3.82 2.06 -13.27
N ILE A 212 2.85 1.41 -12.63
CA ILE A 212 1.92 2.07 -11.71
C ILE A 212 2.60 2.15 -10.34
N TRP A 213 2.99 3.38 -9.97
CA TRP A 213 3.80 3.68 -8.80
C TRP A 213 2.92 4.27 -7.69
N ASP A 214 2.32 3.39 -6.88
CA ASP A 214 1.44 3.80 -5.79
C ASP A 214 2.25 4.26 -4.58
N ASN A 215 2.52 5.56 -4.51
CA ASN A 215 3.29 6.19 -3.44
C ASN A 215 2.40 6.61 -2.26
N ALA A 216 1.47 5.74 -1.86
CA ALA A 216 0.48 5.99 -0.81
C ALA A 216 1.10 6.26 0.57
N TYR A 217 2.33 5.85 0.79
CA TYR A 217 3.04 5.98 2.08
C TYR A 217 4.25 6.91 2.03
N CYS A 218 4.33 7.81 1.06
CA CYS A 218 5.49 8.70 0.82
C CYS A 218 6.00 9.43 2.07
N ILE A 219 5.12 9.79 3.00
CA ILE A 219 5.42 10.54 4.24
C ILE A 219 4.97 9.81 5.52
N HIS A 220 4.66 8.51 5.45
CA HIS A 220 4.13 7.75 6.60
C HIS A 220 5.25 7.07 7.39
N HIS A 221 6.16 7.86 7.92
CA HIS A 221 7.29 7.40 8.74
C HIS A 221 6.85 7.04 10.15
N LEU A 222 7.52 6.08 10.78
CA LEU A 222 7.33 5.72 12.19
C LEU A 222 8.31 6.46 13.12
N SER A 223 9.39 7.02 12.57
CA SER A 223 10.41 7.75 13.32
C SER A 223 11.10 8.80 12.45
N ALA A 224 11.97 9.60 13.07
CA ALA A 224 12.84 10.55 12.36
C ALA A 224 13.87 9.85 11.45
N ASN A 225 14.27 8.63 11.76
CA ASN A 225 15.10 7.79 10.90
C ASN A 225 14.18 7.06 9.91
N HIS A 226 14.00 7.65 8.74
CA HIS A 226 13.07 7.16 7.72
C HIS A 226 13.78 6.81 6.41
N ASP A 227 13.16 5.92 5.66
CA ASP A 227 13.67 5.52 4.36
C ASP A 227 13.57 6.65 3.34
N LEU A 228 14.53 6.72 2.46
CA LEU A 228 14.49 7.56 1.26
C LEU A 228 14.07 6.69 0.06
N LEU A 229 13.34 7.26 -0.87
CA LEU A 229 12.93 6.62 -2.11
C LEU A 229 13.44 7.46 -3.29
N LEU A 230 14.21 6.84 -4.18
CA LEU A 230 14.71 7.49 -5.37
C LEU A 230 13.56 7.88 -6.32
N ASP A 231 13.67 9.02 -6.98
CA ASP A 231 12.68 9.53 -7.94
C ASP A 231 12.65 8.68 -9.23
N LEU A 232 11.66 7.79 -9.33
CA LEU A 232 11.47 6.94 -10.51
C LEU A 232 11.21 7.74 -11.78
N LEU A 233 10.42 8.83 -11.72
CA LEU A 233 10.11 9.63 -12.91
C LEU A 233 11.37 10.29 -13.48
N GLY A 234 12.19 10.86 -12.59
CA GLY A 234 13.48 11.43 -12.96
C GLY A 234 14.44 10.39 -13.54
N GLU A 235 14.54 9.22 -12.92
CA GLU A 235 15.38 8.11 -13.43
C GLU A 235 14.87 7.59 -14.79
N CYS A 236 13.55 7.43 -14.97
CA CYS A 236 12.96 7.08 -16.27
C CYS A 236 13.32 8.12 -17.36
N LYS A 237 13.26 9.41 -17.05
CA LYS A 237 13.63 10.48 -17.96
C LYS A 237 15.12 10.41 -18.34
N LYS A 238 16.01 10.18 -17.36
CA LYS A 238 17.46 10.00 -17.59
C LYS A 238 17.76 8.78 -18.45
N ALA A 239 17.00 7.69 -18.26
CA ALA A 239 17.15 6.46 -19.03
C ALA A 239 16.51 6.51 -20.44
N GLY A 240 15.90 7.63 -20.84
CA GLY A 240 15.23 7.76 -22.14
C GLY A 240 13.80 7.17 -22.20
N ASN A 241 13.23 6.82 -21.07
CA ASN A 241 11.90 6.20 -20.93
C ASN A 241 10.92 7.11 -20.16
N PRO A 242 10.74 8.40 -20.51
CA PRO A 242 10.00 9.36 -19.68
C PRO A 242 8.54 8.97 -19.44
N ASP A 243 7.92 8.23 -20.33
CA ASP A 243 6.50 7.88 -20.27
C ASP A 243 6.22 6.59 -19.50
N ARG A 244 7.26 5.93 -18.96
CA ARG A 244 7.15 4.63 -18.28
C ARG A 244 6.41 4.69 -16.94
N ALA A 245 6.67 5.73 -16.13
CA ALA A 245 6.17 5.82 -14.77
C ALA A 245 4.86 6.63 -14.67
N ILE A 246 3.91 6.09 -13.94
CA ILE A 246 2.67 6.75 -13.52
C ILE A 246 2.61 6.67 -12.00
N MET A 247 2.96 7.77 -11.32
CA MET A 247 2.89 7.84 -9.88
C MET A 247 1.49 8.29 -9.43
N VAL A 248 0.99 7.71 -8.37
CA VAL A 248 -0.20 8.20 -7.65
C VAL A 248 0.12 8.37 -6.17
N ALA A 249 -0.52 9.34 -5.54
CA ALA A 249 -0.46 9.56 -4.11
C ALA A 249 -1.79 10.15 -3.61
N SER A 250 -2.01 10.14 -2.30
CA SER A 250 -3.20 10.77 -1.73
C SER A 250 -3.00 11.20 -0.28
N LEU A 251 -3.81 12.15 0.17
CA LEU A 251 -3.90 12.58 1.56
C LEU A 251 -4.89 11.73 2.38
N SER A 252 -5.41 10.63 1.84
CA SER A 252 -6.44 9.81 2.51
C SER A 252 -6.01 9.27 3.86
N LYS A 253 -4.73 8.95 4.05
CA LYS A 253 -4.18 8.48 5.33
C LYS A 253 -3.47 9.58 6.12
N VAL A 254 -3.43 10.80 5.58
CA VAL A 254 -2.88 12.00 6.22
C VAL A 254 -3.98 12.76 6.95
N THR A 255 -5.16 12.87 6.33
CA THR A 255 -6.33 13.57 6.85
C THR A 255 -7.50 12.59 7.05
N PHE A 256 -8.51 12.66 6.17
CA PHE A 256 -9.69 11.80 6.24
C PHE A 256 -9.74 10.85 5.04
N PRO A 257 -9.77 9.52 5.23
CA PRO A 257 -9.91 8.56 4.12
C PRO A 257 -11.15 8.80 3.26
N GLY A 258 -12.25 9.24 3.87
CA GLY A 258 -13.50 9.54 3.17
C GLY A 258 -13.50 10.85 2.41
N SER A 259 -12.51 11.71 2.62
CA SER A 259 -12.47 13.08 2.09
C SER A 259 -11.02 13.54 1.84
N GLY A 260 -10.17 12.65 1.39
CA GLY A 260 -8.80 12.98 0.98
C GLY A 260 -8.74 13.73 -0.35
N VAL A 261 -7.54 14.06 -0.78
CA VAL A 261 -7.22 14.55 -2.13
C VAL A 261 -6.18 13.64 -2.72
N ALA A 262 -6.41 13.15 -3.93
CA ALA A 262 -5.50 12.27 -4.65
C ALA A 262 -4.87 12.99 -5.84
N VAL A 263 -3.67 12.56 -6.21
CA VAL A 263 -2.95 13.09 -7.36
C VAL A 263 -2.38 11.97 -8.21
N LEU A 264 -2.22 12.28 -9.49
CA LEU A 264 -1.43 11.51 -10.43
C LEU A 264 -0.31 12.39 -10.94
N VAL A 265 0.90 11.82 -11.01
CA VAL A 265 2.09 12.46 -11.54
C VAL A 265 2.65 11.61 -12.67
N ALA A 266 2.93 12.21 -13.81
CA ALA A 266 3.44 11.52 -14.98
C ALA A 266 4.23 12.47 -15.91
N SER A 267 4.81 11.92 -16.96
CA SER A 267 5.44 12.71 -18.01
C SER A 267 4.49 13.68 -18.71
N GLU A 268 5.01 14.68 -19.39
CA GLU A 268 4.20 15.64 -20.15
C GLU A 268 3.31 14.96 -21.20
N ASN A 269 3.81 13.93 -21.86
CA ASN A 269 3.03 13.16 -22.85
C ASN A 269 1.86 12.43 -22.19
N ASN A 270 2.10 11.75 -21.07
CA ASN A 270 1.03 11.08 -20.31
C ASN A 270 0.03 12.10 -19.74
N ILE A 271 0.51 13.24 -19.21
CA ILE A 271 -0.37 14.32 -18.72
C ILE A 271 -1.29 14.83 -19.83
N LYS A 272 -0.77 15.06 -21.02
CA LYS A 272 -1.58 15.46 -22.18
C LYS A 272 -2.69 14.43 -22.48
N MET A 273 -2.31 13.18 -22.60
CA MET A 273 -3.26 12.07 -22.86
C MET A 273 -4.32 11.96 -21.76
N ILE A 274 -3.93 12.10 -20.50
CA ILE A 274 -4.85 12.06 -19.35
C ILE A 274 -5.81 13.25 -19.39
N LYS A 275 -5.33 14.46 -19.70
CA LYS A 275 -6.18 15.67 -19.80
C LYS A 275 -7.18 15.57 -20.93
N GLU A 276 -6.82 15.01 -22.08
CA GLU A 276 -7.75 14.72 -23.19
C GLU A 276 -8.89 13.80 -22.73
N ARG A 277 -8.59 12.75 -21.95
CA ARG A 277 -9.61 11.89 -21.37
C ARG A 277 -10.45 12.63 -20.33
N LEU A 278 -9.83 13.38 -19.41
CA LEU A 278 -10.54 14.11 -18.38
C LEU A 278 -11.54 15.11 -18.96
N SER A 279 -11.23 15.75 -20.09
CA SER A 279 -12.13 16.70 -20.75
C SER A 279 -13.46 16.08 -21.22
N VAL A 280 -13.51 14.75 -21.35
CA VAL A 280 -14.72 13.99 -21.69
C VAL A 280 -15.36 13.36 -20.45
N GLN A 281 -14.57 13.09 -19.41
CA GLN A 281 -15.01 12.37 -18.21
C GLN A 281 -15.61 13.29 -17.15
N THR A 282 -15.08 14.50 -17.00
CA THR A 282 -15.44 15.43 -15.92
C THR A 282 -15.26 16.87 -16.34
N ILE A 283 -15.89 17.79 -15.61
CA ILE A 283 -15.67 19.24 -15.76
C ILE A 283 -14.65 19.73 -14.72
N GLY A 284 -14.36 18.95 -13.70
CA GLY A 284 -13.34 19.19 -12.69
C GLY A 284 -13.59 18.40 -11.41
N PRO A 285 -12.53 18.19 -10.62
CA PRO A 285 -12.63 17.57 -9.31
C PRO A 285 -13.20 18.51 -8.26
N ASP A 286 -13.48 17.98 -7.05
CA ASP A 286 -13.97 18.76 -5.91
C ASP A 286 -12.95 19.83 -5.49
N LYS A 287 -13.20 21.08 -5.84
CA LYS A 287 -12.32 22.21 -5.57
C LYS A 287 -12.41 22.72 -4.13
N ILE A 288 -13.58 22.59 -3.51
CA ILE A 288 -13.76 22.98 -2.11
C ILE A 288 -12.90 22.08 -1.22
N ASN A 289 -12.87 20.79 -1.50
CA ASN A 289 -12.02 19.86 -0.76
C ASN A 289 -10.52 20.10 -0.98
N GLN A 290 -10.12 20.52 -2.18
CA GLN A 290 -8.74 20.88 -2.49
C GLN A 290 -8.29 22.10 -1.69
N ILE A 291 -9.04 23.22 -1.77
CA ILE A 291 -8.68 24.45 -1.07
C ILE A 291 -8.69 24.26 0.45
N ARG A 292 -9.63 23.45 0.97
CA ARG A 292 -9.69 23.12 2.39
C ARG A 292 -8.40 22.44 2.89
N HIS A 293 -7.81 21.54 2.12
CA HIS A 293 -6.56 20.88 2.49
C HIS A 293 -5.37 21.84 2.44
N THR A 294 -5.27 22.66 1.39
CA THR A 294 -4.16 23.61 1.25
C THR A 294 -4.21 24.71 2.32
N GLU A 295 -5.39 25.20 2.65
CA GLU A 295 -5.60 26.16 3.73
C GLU A 295 -5.31 25.54 5.12
N PHE A 296 -5.74 24.31 5.35
CA PHE A 296 -5.50 23.63 6.63
C PHE A 296 -4.01 23.42 6.93
N PHE A 297 -3.24 23.03 5.93
CA PHE A 297 -1.80 22.79 6.12
C PHE A 297 -0.98 24.08 6.04
N ASP A 298 -1.36 25.04 5.21
CA ASP A 298 -0.63 26.31 5.01
C ASP A 298 0.89 26.08 4.81
N GLY A 299 1.24 25.08 3.97
CA GLY A 299 2.61 24.75 3.61
C GLY A 299 3.07 23.34 4.02
N ILE A 300 4.15 22.91 3.38
CA ILE A 300 4.67 21.52 3.49
C ILE A 300 5.25 21.23 4.87
N ASP A 301 5.88 22.18 5.51
CA ASP A 301 6.46 21.99 6.85
C ASP A 301 5.38 21.59 7.87
N ASN A 302 4.18 22.13 7.73
CA ASN A 302 3.06 21.77 8.61
C ASN A 302 2.53 20.34 8.31
N VAL A 303 2.62 19.89 7.06
CA VAL A 303 2.33 18.48 6.73
C VAL A 303 3.31 17.54 7.45
N HIS A 304 4.61 17.85 7.41
CA HIS A 304 5.62 17.05 8.10
C HIS A 304 5.38 17.01 9.61
N LYS A 305 5.14 18.18 10.24
CA LYS A 305 4.78 18.25 11.67
C LYS A 305 3.49 17.48 12.01
N HIS A 306 2.53 17.47 11.09
CA HIS A 306 1.30 16.69 11.23
C HIS A 306 1.59 15.19 11.20
N MET A 307 2.43 14.75 10.26
CA MET A 307 2.83 13.35 10.16
C MET A 307 3.73 12.88 11.31
N GLU A 308 4.52 13.74 11.91
CA GLU A 308 5.23 13.44 13.17
C GLU A 308 4.26 13.07 14.30
N LYS A 309 3.11 13.78 14.41
CA LYS A 309 2.07 13.42 15.38
C LYS A 309 1.41 12.08 15.04
N HIS A 310 1.21 11.78 13.75
CA HIS A 310 0.77 10.45 13.31
C HIS A 310 1.75 9.37 13.75
N ALA A 311 3.05 9.57 13.53
CA ALA A 311 4.09 8.64 13.94
C ALA A 311 4.06 8.37 15.45
N GLN A 312 3.91 9.40 16.29
CA GLN A 312 3.79 9.26 17.75
C GLN A 312 2.59 8.39 18.18
N ILE A 313 1.51 8.41 17.40
CA ILE A 313 0.31 7.60 17.66
C ILE A 313 0.51 6.15 17.21
N ILE A 314 1.10 5.91 16.03
CA ILE A 314 1.13 4.57 15.45
C ILE A 314 2.41 3.78 15.76
N ALA A 315 3.56 4.41 16.00
CA ALA A 315 4.79 3.70 16.30
C ALA A 315 4.68 2.77 17.54
N PRO A 316 4.04 3.16 18.66
CA PRO A 316 3.83 2.25 19.78
C PRO A 316 3.02 1.00 19.42
N ARG A 317 2.09 1.11 18.45
CA ARG A 317 1.28 -0.01 17.96
C ARG A 317 2.11 -1.03 17.19
N PHE A 318 3.04 -0.55 16.35
CA PHE A 318 4.00 -1.42 15.67
C PHE A 318 4.94 -2.10 16.67
N ASP A 319 5.44 -1.34 17.65
CA ASP A 319 6.32 -1.83 18.69
C ASP A 319 5.73 -3.01 19.47
N VAL A 320 4.46 -2.96 19.82
CA VAL A 320 3.75 -4.05 20.52
C VAL A 320 3.79 -5.33 19.72
N VAL A 321 3.45 -5.26 18.45
CA VAL A 321 3.42 -6.43 17.56
C VAL A 321 4.82 -7.00 17.39
N LEU A 322 5.79 -6.16 17.04
CA LEU A 322 7.17 -6.58 16.78
C LEU A 322 7.87 -7.15 18.04
N LYS A 323 7.64 -6.55 19.21
CA LYS A 323 8.15 -7.07 20.48
C LYS A 323 7.58 -8.45 20.80
N ALA A 324 6.28 -8.65 20.57
CA ALA A 324 5.64 -9.95 20.77
C ALA A 324 6.20 -11.00 19.79
N PHE A 325 6.35 -10.68 18.51
CA PHE A 325 6.95 -11.59 17.53
C PHE A 325 8.40 -11.95 17.89
N ASN A 326 9.20 -10.95 18.25
CA ASN A 326 10.59 -11.16 18.65
C ASN A 326 10.70 -12.07 19.88
N LYS A 327 9.80 -11.92 20.86
CA LYS A 327 9.79 -12.74 22.08
C LYS A 327 9.23 -14.13 21.86
N GLU A 328 8.08 -14.22 21.16
CA GLU A 328 7.26 -15.43 21.13
C GLU A 328 7.47 -16.33 19.92
N LEU A 329 7.96 -15.79 18.78
CA LEU A 329 8.09 -16.55 17.53
C LEU A 329 9.55 -16.71 17.11
N ARG A 330 10.37 -15.65 17.19
CA ARG A 330 11.76 -15.68 16.72
C ARG A 330 12.60 -16.81 17.33
N PRO A 331 12.52 -17.14 18.65
CA PRO A 331 13.31 -18.22 19.23
C PRO A 331 12.99 -19.61 18.67
N HIS A 332 11.81 -19.77 18.10
CA HIS A 332 11.30 -21.08 17.64
C HIS A 332 11.56 -21.35 16.16
N GLY A 333 11.90 -20.31 15.37
CA GLY A 333 12.19 -20.43 13.94
C GLY A 333 10.97 -20.86 13.10
N ILE A 334 9.77 -20.44 13.51
CA ILE A 334 8.48 -20.82 12.90
C ILE A 334 7.81 -19.69 12.12
N ALA A 335 8.42 -18.50 12.10
CA ALA A 335 7.93 -17.36 11.35
C ALA A 335 9.08 -16.38 11.06
N SER A 336 8.87 -15.51 10.05
CA SER A 336 9.75 -14.42 9.68
C SER A 336 8.94 -13.17 9.31
N TRP A 337 9.54 -12.00 9.47
CA TRP A 337 8.96 -10.70 9.16
C TRP A 337 10.05 -9.66 8.97
N GLU A 338 9.72 -8.60 8.25
CA GLU A 338 10.51 -7.37 8.22
C GLU A 338 10.03 -6.39 9.31
N GLU A 339 10.93 -5.56 9.81
CA GLU A 339 10.62 -4.50 10.76
C GLU A 339 10.51 -3.17 10.00
N PRO A 340 9.30 -2.71 9.64
CA PRO A 340 9.13 -1.56 8.77
C PRO A 340 9.46 -0.24 9.47
N ASN A 341 10.10 0.70 8.75
CA ASN A 341 10.35 2.07 9.21
C ASN A 341 9.16 3.02 8.96
N GLY A 342 8.06 2.50 8.40
CA GLY A 342 6.88 3.28 8.06
C GLY A 342 5.73 2.44 7.50
N GLY A 343 4.72 3.13 7.01
CA GLY A 343 3.53 2.48 6.43
C GLY A 343 2.51 2.05 7.48
N TYR A 344 1.66 1.08 7.09
CA TYR A 344 0.47 0.69 7.88
C TYR A 344 0.39 -0.82 8.16
N PHE A 345 1.40 -1.60 7.74
CA PHE A 345 1.32 -3.04 7.80
C PHE A 345 2.63 -3.69 8.26
N ILE A 346 2.48 -4.90 8.80
CA ILE A 346 3.56 -5.85 9.02
C ILE A 346 3.20 -7.12 8.25
N SER A 347 4.14 -7.64 7.46
CA SER A 347 4.01 -8.91 6.76
C SER A 347 4.62 -10.01 7.62
N LEU A 348 3.83 -11.00 7.97
CA LEU A 348 4.27 -12.18 8.73
C LEU A 348 4.21 -13.40 7.81
N ASP A 349 5.36 -14.03 7.56
CA ASP A 349 5.43 -15.33 6.93
C ASP A 349 5.59 -16.42 7.99
N VAL A 350 4.62 -17.33 8.05
CA VAL A 350 4.66 -18.54 8.89
C VAL A 350 5.23 -19.72 8.10
N LEU A 351 5.29 -20.92 8.70
CA LEU A 351 5.70 -22.12 7.96
C LEU A 351 4.75 -22.40 6.79
N ASP A 352 5.31 -22.91 5.68
CA ASP A 352 4.53 -23.25 4.48
C ASP A 352 3.34 -24.17 4.81
N GLY A 353 2.16 -23.80 4.32
CA GLY A 353 0.90 -24.51 4.57
C GLY A 353 0.25 -24.21 5.92
N CYS A 354 0.68 -23.16 6.63
CA CYS A 354 0.16 -22.82 7.96
C CYS A 354 -0.73 -21.56 8.00
N ALA A 355 -0.67 -20.66 7.00
CA ALA A 355 -1.34 -19.35 7.12
C ALA A 355 -2.86 -19.48 7.25
N LYS A 356 -3.51 -20.33 6.45
CA LYS A 356 -4.96 -20.57 6.57
C LYS A 356 -5.34 -21.14 7.91
N ARG A 357 -4.54 -22.08 8.43
CA ARG A 357 -4.78 -22.65 9.75
C ARG A 357 -4.68 -21.60 10.86
N VAL A 358 -3.66 -20.74 10.80
CA VAL A 358 -3.53 -19.59 11.74
C VAL A 358 -4.73 -18.65 11.63
N TYR A 359 -5.15 -18.31 10.42
CA TYR A 359 -6.33 -17.47 10.18
C TYR A 359 -7.60 -18.07 10.80
N GLU A 360 -7.85 -19.36 10.60
CA GLU A 360 -9.00 -20.07 11.17
C GLU A 360 -8.99 -20.08 12.71
N LEU A 361 -7.84 -20.36 13.31
CA LEU A 361 -7.65 -20.32 14.75
C LEU A 361 -7.89 -18.92 15.33
N CYS A 362 -7.31 -17.88 14.72
CA CYS A 362 -7.54 -16.51 15.15
C CYS A 362 -9.01 -16.11 15.06
N LYS A 363 -9.66 -16.43 13.95
CA LYS A 363 -11.08 -16.15 13.70
C LYS A 363 -12.00 -16.84 14.73
N ASP A 364 -11.73 -18.11 15.01
CA ASP A 364 -12.49 -18.90 15.99
C ASP A 364 -12.34 -18.36 17.41
N ALA A 365 -11.17 -17.81 17.75
CA ALA A 365 -10.91 -17.18 19.05
C ALA A 365 -11.22 -15.67 19.09
N GLY A 366 -11.85 -15.12 18.04
CA GLY A 366 -12.38 -13.74 18.01
C GLY A 366 -11.40 -12.65 17.55
N VAL A 367 -10.33 -13.01 16.85
CA VAL A 367 -9.44 -12.05 16.20
C VAL A 367 -9.61 -12.13 14.67
N THR A 368 -10.02 -11.01 14.07
CA THR A 368 -10.16 -10.89 12.62
C THR A 368 -8.83 -10.45 11.99
N LEU A 369 -8.36 -11.23 11.04
CA LEU A 369 -7.20 -10.91 10.18
C LEU A 369 -7.66 -10.66 8.73
N THR A 370 -6.77 -10.15 7.88
CA THR A 370 -6.99 -10.16 6.44
C THR A 370 -7.08 -11.61 5.97
N GLU A 371 -7.99 -11.89 5.05
CA GLU A 371 -8.14 -13.22 4.47
C GLU A 371 -6.82 -13.72 3.86
N CYS A 372 -6.44 -14.96 4.17
CA CYS A 372 -5.21 -15.55 3.65
C CYS A 372 -5.26 -15.66 2.13
N GLY A 373 -4.14 -15.35 1.48
CA GLY A 373 -4.02 -15.29 0.04
C GLY A 373 -4.39 -13.92 -0.56
N ALA A 374 -5.08 -13.03 0.15
CA ALA A 374 -5.45 -11.70 -0.37
C ALA A 374 -4.25 -10.87 -0.83
N THR A 375 -3.06 -11.12 -0.30
CA THR A 375 -1.80 -10.47 -0.67
C THR A 375 -1.16 -11.04 -1.94
N TYR A 376 -1.86 -11.91 -2.64
CA TYR A 376 -1.43 -12.55 -3.89
C TYR A 376 -2.51 -12.43 -4.98
N PRO A 377 -2.12 -12.37 -6.27
CA PRO A 377 -3.05 -12.46 -7.38
C PRO A 377 -4.04 -13.64 -7.26
N TYR A 378 -5.29 -13.39 -7.61
CA TYR A 378 -6.39 -14.37 -7.56
C TYR A 378 -6.65 -14.96 -6.16
N GLY A 379 -6.18 -14.30 -5.09
CA GLY A 379 -6.32 -14.78 -3.73
C GLY A 379 -5.54 -16.06 -3.41
N LYS A 380 -4.46 -16.34 -4.15
CA LYS A 380 -3.71 -17.61 -4.08
C LYS A 380 -2.26 -17.38 -3.68
N ASP A 381 -1.96 -17.51 -2.39
CA ASP A 381 -0.59 -17.68 -1.92
C ASP A 381 -0.14 -19.13 -2.21
N PRO A 382 0.86 -19.34 -3.09
CA PRO A 382 1.29 -20.68 -3.48
C PRO A 382 1.92 -21.48 -2.34
N PHE A 383 2.39 -20.77 -1.30
CA PHE A 383 3.04 -21.39 -0.14
C PHE A 383 2.13 -21.45 1.09
N ASP A 384 0.96 -20.78 1.06
CA ASP A 384 0.05 -20.67 2.20
C ASP A 384 0.78 -20.25 3.48
N ARG A 385 1.56 -19.15 3.42
CA ARG A 385 2.43 -18.71 4.52
C ARG A 385 2.24 -17.25 4.91
N ASN A 386 1.75 -16.38 4.02
CA ASN A 386 1.72 -14.96 4.28
C ASN A 386 0.47 -14.51 5.02
N ILE A 387 0.68 -13.72 6.06
CA ILE A 387 -0.37 -13.08 6.89
C ILE A 387 -0.08 -11.58 6.97
N ARG A 388 -1.02 -10.76 6.51
CA ARG A 388 -0.95 -9.30 6.63
C ARG A 388 -1.54 -8.83 7.96
N ILE A 389 -0.75 -8.12 8.75
CA ILE A 389 -1.14 -7.52 10.04
C ILE A 389 -1.29 -6.01 9.87
N ALA A 390 -2.42 -5.46 10.30
CA ALA A 390 -2.71 -4.02 10.28
C ALA A 390 -2.78 -3.47 11.73
N PRO A 391 -1.68 -2.98 12.31
CA PRO A 391 -1.65 -2.54 13.70
C PRO A 391 -2.23 -1.15 13.93
N THR A 392 -2.53 -0.38 12.89
CA THR A 392 -2.79 1.07 12.99
C THR A 392 -4.13 1.43 13.61
N PHE A 393 -5.15 0.57 13.52
CA PHE A 393 -6.51 0.89 13.96
C PHE A 393 -6.83 0.52 15.40
N PRO A 394 -6.48 -0.70 15.93
CA PRO A 394 -6.79 -1.07 17.31
C PRO A 394 -6.01 -0.24 18.34
N SER A 395 -6.49 -0.17 19.57
CA SER A 395 -5.72 0.38 20.69
C SER A 395 -4.49 -0.49 21.01
N VAL A 396 -3.55 0.06 21.78
CA VAL A 396 -2.35 -0.69 22.21
C VAL A 396 -2.74 -1.93 23.02
N GLU A 397 -3.72 -1.81 23.93
CA GLU A 397 -4.20 -2.90 24.78
C GLU A 397 -4.92 -3.99 23.96
N GLU A 398 -5.68 -3.59 22.94
CA GLU A 398 -6.30 -4.53 22.01
C GLU A 398 -5.26 -5.28 21.19
N LEU A 399 -4.22 -4.57 20.71
CA LEU A 399 -3.12 -5.16 19.95
C LEU A 399 -2.30 -6.14 20.79
N GLU A 400 -2.01 -5.82 22.07
CA GLU A 400 -1.32 -6.74 22.97
C GLU A 400 -2.03 -8.10 23.04
N LYS A 401 -3.35 -8.08 23.28
CA LYS A 401 -4.16 -9.31 23.36
C LYS A 401 -4.24 -10.05 22.03
N ALA A 402 -4.54 -9.31 20.95
CA ALA A 402 -4.68 -9.88 19.62
C ALA A 402 -3.37 -10.51 19.13
N THR A 403 -2.23 -9.85 19.39
CA THR A 403 -0.91 -10.34 18.98
C THR A 403 -0.47 -11.55 19.82
N GLN A 404 -0.75 -11.55 21.12
CA GLN A 404 -0.49 -12.73 21.96
C GLN A 404 -1.26 -13.95 21.45
N LEU A 405 -2.57 -13.80 21.18
CA LEU A 405 -3.35 -14.89 20.58
C LEU A 405 -2.81 -15.30 19.21
N LEU A 406 -2.45 -14.36 18.33
CA LEU A 406 -1.83 -14.65 17.04
C LEU A 406 -0.56 -15.50 17.21
N CYS A 407 0.31 -15.15 18.14
CA CYS A 407 1.51 -15.94 18.42
C CYS A 407 1.19 -17.37 18.87
N VAL A 408 0.16 -17.54 19.73
CA VAL A 408 -0.32 -18.87 20.15
C VAL A 408 -0.84 -19.66 18.94
N CYS A 409 -1.62 -19.03 18.06
CA CYS A 409 -2.14 -19.67 16.84
C CYS A 409 -1.01 -20.09 15.88
N VAL A 410 0.00 -19.23 15.69
CA VAL A 410 1.19 -19.54 14.88
C VAL A 410 1.96 -20.76 15.46
N LYS A 411 2.18 -20.78 16.78
CA LYS A 411 2.82 -21.90 17.46
C LYS A 411 2.03 -23.18 17.25
N LEU A 412 0.72 -23.16 17.47
CA LEU A 412 -0.15 -24.32 17.34
C LEU A 412 -0.15 -24.87 15.91
N ALA A 413 -0.40 -24.02 14.92
CA ALA A 413 -0.38 -24.42 13.52
C ALA A 413 0.96 -24.99 13.08
N SER A 414 2.08 -24.39 13.57
CA SER A 414 3.42 -24.87 13.27
C SER A 414 3.69 -26.27 13.87
N ILE A 415 3.25 -26.52 15.11
CA ILE A 415 3.39 -27.83 15.75
C ILE A 415 2.55 -28.87 15.03
N GLU A 416 1.28 -28.58 14.72
CA GLU A 416 0.42 -29.44 13.93
C GLU A 416 1.08 -29.83 12.60
N LYS A 417 1.68 -28.86 11.90
CA LYS A 417 2.39 -29.07 10.63
C LYS A 417 3.63 -29.96 10.78
N LEU A 418 4.47 -29.68 11.77
CA LEU A 418 5.72 -30.42 12.00
C LEU A 418 5.49 -31.88 12.41
N LYS A 419 4.37 -32.19 13.06
CA LYS A 419 3.97 -33.57 13.40
C LYS A 419 3.46 -34.37 12.22
N MET A 420 3.20 -33.74 11.07
CA MET A 420 2.77 -34.40 9.83
C MET A 420 3.96 -34.80 8.93
N ILE A 421 5.15 -34.31 9.23
CA ILE A 421 6.39 -34.59 8.50
C ILE A 421 7.19 -35.69 9.21
#